data_5aff16143389f508ccddca2b92e0cacc
#
_entry.id   5aff16143389f508ccddca2b92e0cacc
#
_cell.length_a   1.000
_cell.length_b   1.000
_cell.length_c   1.000
_cell.angle_alpha   90.00
_cell.angle_beta   90.00
_cell.angle_gamma   90.00
#
_symmetry.space_group_name_H-M   'P 1'
#
loop_
_entity.id
_entity.type
_entity.pdbx_description
1 polymer ?
#
loop_
_entity_poly.entity_id
_entity_poly.type
_entity_poly.pdbx_seq_one_letter_code
_entity_poly.pdbx_strand_id
1 'polypeptide(L)'
;MAVTQMTEGNISKQLVLFAVPILISNLFQQLYNTVDTAIVGRFVGANALAAVGTCNLVVVFMIYFFIGLSNGSSIVLSQCFGESDEEKVSKTVHTTMGLSFISGIILMVVGLLSAETILKLMNTPENVIGHAVTYIKVYFLSMIPMMIFNMGTGILRAMGDSKTPLYYLGSAGVLNIILDLVFIIVFNMGVMGAALATTLSQTLSAILIMRKLLTTDEIYKLHLNKIKIDKEILKRILLIGIPTGLQSVLVCFSNIIVQSKVNLFGLDVMAALTVYYKVEGFIYMPIEALAMAASNFIGQNIGAKNVDRVKKGKSLSMKMCVGMTVLIGGIIMLFKTPILH
;
A
#
# COMPACT_ATOMS: atom_id res chain seq x y z
N MET A 1 -7.02 15.60 15.71
CA MET A 1 -5.66 16.13 15.52
C MET A 1 -5.75 17.22 14.47
N ALA A 2 -5.14 18.36 14.69
CA ALA A 2 -5.19 19.48 13.75
C ALA A 2 -4.51 19.11 12.42
N VAL A 3 -5.10 19.60 11.34
CA VAL A 3 -4.55 19.54 9.98
C VAL A 3 -3.16 20.20 9.99
N THR A 4 -2.13 19.50 9.55
CA THR A 4 -0.77 20.03 9.55
C THR A 4 -0.44 20.59 8.18
N GLN A 5 -0.42 21.91 8.07
CA GLN A 5 0.06 22.57 6.84
C GLN A 5 1.60 22.43 6.75
N MET A 6 2.07 21.96 5.59
CA MET A 6 3.51 21.82 5.32
C MET A 6 4.07 23.02 4.54
N THR A 7 3.30 24.09 4.44
CA THR A 7 3.67 25.31 3.70
C THR A 7 4.56 26.25 4.49
N GLU A 8 4.66 26.06 5.83
CA GLU A 8 5.45 26.89 6.74
C GLU A 8 6.34 26.03 7.63
N GLY A 9 7.28 26.64 8.34
CA GLY A 9 8.15 25.98 9.31
C GLY A 9 9.35 25.22 8.71
N ASN A 10 10.01 24.40 9.55
CA ASN A 10 11.25 23.69 9.18
C ASN A 10 10.96 22.47 8.31
N ILE A 11 11.53 22.44 7.10
CA ILE A 11 11.30 21.43 6.08
C ILE A 11 11.77 20.04 6.54
N SER A 12 12.98 19.94 7.10
CA SER A 12 13.52 18.64 7.55
C SER A 12 12.65 18.02 8.63
N LYS A 13 12.24 18.83 9.62
CA LYS A 13 11.39 18.37 10.71
C LYS A 13 10.04 17.87 10.21
N GLN A 14 9.42 18.58 9.26
CA GLN A 14 8.14 18.17 8.66
C GLN A 14 8.26 16.88 7.88
N LEU A 15 9.27 16.74 7.02
CA LEU A 15 9.50 15.52 6.25
C LEU A 15 9.71 14.31 7.17
N VAL A 16 10.56 14.43 8.20
CA VAL A 16 10.83 13.31 9.12
C VAL A 16 9.60 12.95 9.95
N LEU A 17 8.95 13.96 10.59
CA LEU A 17 7.77 13.71 11.42
C LEU A 17 6.60 13.10 10.64
N PHE A 18 6.52 13.39 9.34
CA PHE A 18 5.51 12.82 8.48
C PHE A 18 5.89 11.43 7.94
N ALA A 19 7.17 11.21 7.62
CA ALA A 19 7.66 9.93 7.10
C ALA A 19 7.69 8.84 8.18
N VAL A 20 8.04 9.16 9.43
CA VAL A 20 8.15 8.16 10.50
C VAL A 20 6.87 7.34 10.72
N PRO A 21 5.65 7.93 10.84
CA PRO A 21 4.43 7.13 10.94
C PRO A 21 4.17 6.26 9.71
N ILE A 22 4.54 6.72 8.51
CA ILE A 22 4.41 5.92 7.27
C ILE A 22 5.35 4.74 7.31
N LEU A 23 6.62 4.95 7.70
CA LEU A 23 7.60 3.88 7.86
C LEU A 23 7.12 2.83 8.86
N ILE A 24 6.62 3.28 10.02
CA ILE A 24 6.08 2.37 11.03
C ILE A 24 4.87 1.60 10.48
N SER A 25 3.99 2.25 9.70
CA SER A 25 2.86 1.58 9.03
C SER A 25 3.33 0.47 8.09
N ASN A 26 4.35 0.74 7.26
CA ASN A 26 4.92 -0.24 6.34
C ASN A 26 5.57 -1.41 7.10
N LEU A 27 6.27 -1.14 8.21
CA LEU A 27 6.83 -2.19 9.07
C LEU A 27 5.73 -3.06 9.71
N PHE A 28 4.66 -2.46 10.24
CA PHE A 28 3.52 -3.21 10.78
C PHE A 28 2.85 -4.06 9.70
N GLN A 29 2.68 -3.53 8.49
CA GLN A 29 2.12 -4.28 7.37
C GLN A 29 3.00 -5.48 7.02
N GLN A 30 4.31 -5.31 6.96
CA GLN A 30 5.24 -6.41 6.69
C GLN A 30 5.23 -7.45 7.81
N LEU A 31 5.14 -7.02 9.06
CA LEU A 31 5.08 -7.92 10.22
C LEU A 31 3.82 -8.80 10.17
N TYR A 32 2.63 -8.21 10.02
CA TYR A 32 1.42 -9.03 10.01
C TYR A 32 1.35 -9.95 8.78
N ASN A 33 1.82 -9.52 7.59
CA ASN A 33 1.93 -10.39 6.42
C ASN A 33 2.87 -11.59 6.66
N THR A 34 3.96 -11.36 7.40
CA THR A 34 4.91 -12.41 7.77
C THR A 34 4.28 -13.39 8.76
N VAL A 35 3.55 -12.87 9.76
CA VAL A 35 2.85 -13.70 10.76
C VAL A 35 1.75 -14.53 10.10
N ASP A 36 0.92 -13.94 9.25
CA ASP A 36 -0.11 -14.65 8.47
C ASP A 36 0.50 -15.81 7.66
N THR A 37 1.56 -15.52 6.89
CA THR A 37 2.29 -16.53 6.13
C THR A 37 2.85 -17.66 7.03
N ALA A 38 3.39 -17.32 8.20
CA ALA A 38 3.92 -18.29 9.15
C ALA A 38 2.81 -19.16 9.77
N ILE A 39 1.66 -18.57 10.09
CA ILE A 39 0.49 -19.30 10.62
C ILE A 39 -0.01 -20.29 9.57
N VAL A 40 -0.20 -19.84 8.32
CA VAL A 40 -0.64 -20.72 7.23
C VAL A 40 0.36 -21.86 7.01
N GLY A 41 1.66 -21.56 6.93
CA GLY A 41 2.70 -22.56 6.70
C GLY A 41 2.77 -23.60 7.82
N ARG A 42 2.63 -23.18 9.09
CA ARG A 42 2.75 -24.05 10.25
C ARG A 42 1.50 -24.91 10.51
N PHE A 43 0.31 -24.34 10.35
CA PHE A 43 -0.94 -25.00 10.77
C PHE A 43 -1.75 -25.58 9.62
N VAL A 44 -1.58 -25.09 8.39
CA VAL A 44 -2.30 -25.62 7.21
C VAL A 44 -1.40 -26.49 6.34
N GLY A 45 -0.11 -26.17 6.25
CA GLY A 45 0.89 -26.98 5.57
C GLY A 45 1.47 -26.36 4.29
N ALA A 46 2.42 -27.11 3.68
CA ALA A 46 3.24 -26.60 2.57
C ALA A 46 2.43 -26.26 1.30
N ASN A 47 1.40 -27.06 0.97
CA ASN A 47 0.56 -26.80 -0.21
C ASN A 47 -0.26 -25.50 -0.06
N ALA A 48 -0.75 -25.24 1.16
CA ALA A 48 -1.46 -24.01 1.47
C ALA A 48 -0.52 -22.78 1.42
N LEU A 49 0.69 -22.93 1.94
CA LEU A 49 1.72 -21.89 1.87
C LEU A 49 2.08 -21.55 0.41
N ALA A 50 2.27 -22.59 -0.43
CA ALA A 50 2.51 -22.43 -1.86
C ALA A 50 1.33 -21.73 -2.55
N ALA A 51 0.08 -22.07 -2.17
CA ALA A 51 -1.12 -21.43 -2.71
C ALA A 51 -1.16 -19.94 -2.38
N VAL A 52 -0.94 -19.54 -1.12
CA VAL A 52 -0.90 -18.14 -0.69
C VAL A 52 0.21 -17.38 -1.43
N GLY A 53 1.41 -17.95 -1.53
CA GLY A 53 2.53 -17.36 -2.25
C GLY A 53 2.24 -17.12 -3.74
N THR A 54 1.63 -18.11 -4.42
CA THR A 54 1.22 -17.99 -5.83
C THR A 54 0.16 -16.91 -6.01
N CYS A 55 -0.85 -16.87 -5.14
CA CYS A 55 -1.91 -15.87 -5.17
C CYS A 55 -1.37 -14.46 -4.93
N ASN A 56 -0.37 -14.29 -4.06
CA ASN A 56 0.20 -12.99 -3.76
C ASN A 56 0.78 -12.31 -5.01
N LEU A 57 1.42 -13.05 -5.91
CA LEU A 57 1.94 -12.51 -7.17
C LEU A 57 0.83 -11.91 -8.04
N VAL A 58 -0.31 -12.61 -8.16
CA VAL A 58 -1.47 -12.15 -8.94
C VAL A 58 -2.08 -10.91 -8.32
N VAL A 59 -2.27 -10.95 -7.01
CA VAL A 59 -2.87 -9.86 -6.22
C VAL A 59 -2.02 -8.59 -6.30
N VAL A 60 -0.72 -8.70 -6.07
CA VAL A 60 0.23 -7.56 -6.11
C VAL A 60 0.23 -6.91 -7.49
N PHE A 61 0.31 -7.70 -8.56
CA PHE A 61 0.27 -7.19 -9.93
C PHE A 61 -1.00 -6.39 -10.22
N MET A 62 -2.16 -6.89 -9.81
CA MET A 62 -3.44 -6.20 -10.02
C MET A 62 -3.58 -4.93 -9.17
N ILE A 63 -3.09 -4.94 -7.94
CA ILE A 63 -3.24 -3.81 -7.01
C ILE A 63 -2.30 -2.65 -7.32
N TYR A 64 -1.09 -2.91 -7.80
CA TYR A 64 -0.06 -1.87 -7.99
C TYR A 64 -0.52 -0.75 -8.92
N PHE A 65 -1.29 -1.07 -9.96
CA PHE A 65 -1.87 -0.07 -10.83
C PHE A 65 -2.80 0.90 -10.06
N PHE A 66 -3.65 0.35 -9.20
CA PHE A 66 -4.62 1.14 -8.42
C PHE A 66 -3.98 1.89 -7.24
N ILE A 67 -2.86 1.40 -6.71
CA ILE A 67 -2.03 2.16 -5.76
C ILE A 67 -1.53 3.45 -6.42
N GLY A 68 -1.15 3.39 -7.69
CA GLY A 68 -0.80 4.58 -8.47
C GLY A 68 -1.93 5.62 -8.51
N LEU A 69 -3.18 5.17 -8.68
CA LEU A 69 -4.35 6.06 -8.65
C LEU A 69 -4.56 6.69 -7.26
N SER A 70 -4.34 5.92 -6.19
CA SER A 70 -4.39 6.43 -4.82
C SER A 70 -3.33 7.51 -4.58
N ASN A 71 -2.10 7.29 -5.06
CA ASN A 71 -1.03 8.27 -4.98
C ASN A 71 -1.35 9.53 -5.80
N GLY A 72 -1.90 9.37 -7.01
CA GLY A 72 -2.37 10.48 -7.84
C GLY A 72 -3.43 11.32 -7.14
N SER A 73 -4.41 10.67 -6.50
CA SER A 73 -5.44 11.34 -5.71
C SER A 73 -4.86 12.12 -4.53
N SER A 74 -3.91 11.53 -3.80
CA SER A 74 -3.23 12.18 -2.67
C SER A 74 -2.46 13.43 -3.12
N ILE A 75 -1.76 13.37 -4.25
CA ILE A 75 -1.00 14.50 -4.80
C ILE A 75 -1.93 15.62 -5.25
N VAL A 76 -3.00 15.32 -6.00
CA VAL A 76 -3.97 16.33 -6.44
C VAL A 76 -4.63 16.99 -5.24
N LEU A 77 -5.02 16.21 -4.24
CA LEU A 77 -5.62 16.74 -3.03
C LEU A 77 -4.65 17.62 -2.23
N SER A 78 -3.37 17.22 -2.13
CA SER A 78 -2.33 18.05 -1.50
C SER A 78 -2.16 19.39 -2.21
N GLN A 79 -2.25 19.43 -3.54
CA GLN A 79 -2.22 20.68 -4.30
C GLN A 79 -3.43 21.56 -4.00
N CYS A 80 -4.65 20.98 -4.06
CA CYS A 80 -5.87 21.73 -3.74
C CYS A 80 -5.87 22.27 -2.30
N PHE A 81 -5.34 21.49 -1.37
CA PHE A 81 -5.18 21.92 0.02
C PHE A 81 -4.19 23.08 0.15
N GLY A 82 -3.06 23.01 -0.56
CA GLY A 82 -2.09 24.11 -0.62
C GLY A 82 -2.62 25.38 -1.27
N GLU A 83 -3.56 25.26 -2.23
CA GLU A 83 -4.30 26.39 -2.84
C GLU A 83 -5.25 27.07 -1.82
N SER A 84 -5.53 26.46 -0.67
CA SER A 84 -6.54 26.88 0.31
C SER A 84 -7.95 26.99 -0.31
N ASP A 85 -8.24 26.18 -1.33
CA ASP A 85 -9.52 26.15 -2.05
C ASP A 85 -10.40 25.02 -1.47
N GLU A 86 -11.25 25.37 -0.52
CA GLU A 86 -12.13 24.39 0.17
C GLU A 86 -13.08 23.68 -0.79
N GLU A 87 -13.55 24.35 -1.84
CA GLU A 87 -14.45 23.74 -2.82
C GLU A 87 -13.74 22.65 -3.61
N LYS A 88 -12.50 22.93 -4.10
CA LYS A 88 -11.68 21.96 -4.81
C LYS A 88 -11.27 20.81 -3.89
N VAL A 89 -10.93 21.07 -2.63
CA VAL A 89 -10.65 20.03 -1.63
C VAL A 89 -11.85 19.12 -1.49
N SER A 90 -13.03 19.68 -1.26
CA SER A 90 -14.28 18.90 -1.14
C SER A 90 -14.55 18.07 -2.41
N LYS A 91 -14.49 18.67 -3.61
CA LYS A 91 -14.67 17.94 -4.89
C LYS A 91 -13.65 16.81 -5.03
N THR A 92 -12.39 17.05 -4.66
CA THR A 92 -11.34 16.03 -4.75
C THR A 92 -11.58 14.87 -3.79
N VAL A 93 -11.97 15.14 -2.54
CA VAL A 93 -12.32 14.11 -1.56
C VAL A 93 -13.46 13.23 -2.07
N HIS A 94 -14.55 13.83 -2.55
CA HIS A 94 -15.72 13.08 -3.05
C HIS A 94 -15.40 12.30 -4.31
N THR A 95 -14.62 12.87 -5.26
CA THR A 95 -14.14 12.17 -6.46
C THR A 95 -13.24 11.00 -6.10
N THR A 96 -12.30 11.17 -5.17
CA THR A 96 -11.39 10.13 -4.69
C THR A 96 -12.15 8.97 -4.05
N MET A 97 -13.13 9.26 -3.20
CA MET A 97 -13.96 8.22 -2.59
C MET A 97 -14.87 7.52 -3.60
N GLY A 98 -15.45 8.24 -4.56
CA GLY A 98 -16.17 7.63 -5.68
C GLY A 98 -15.28 6.70 -6.50
N LEU A 99 -14.05 7.14 -6.80
CA LEU A 99 -13.06 6.34 -7.52
C LEU A 99 -12.63 5.10 -6.72
N SER A 100 -12.55 5.17 -5.37
CA SER A 100 -12.22 4.01 -4.52
C SER A 100 -13.26 2.90 -4.63
N PHE A 101 -14.54 3.23 -4.63
CA PHE A 101 -15.63 2.26 -4.82
C PHE A 101 -15.57 1.63 -6.21
N ILE A 102 -15.44 2.45 -7.26
CA ILE A 102 -15.38 1.96 -8.63
C ILE A 102 -14.18 1.05 -8.85
N SER A 103 -12.99 1.47 -8.43
CA SER A 103 -11.76 0.67 -8.57
C SER A 103 -11.82 -0.60 -7.74
N GLY A 104 -12.38 -0.56 -6.53
CA GLY A 104 -12.59 -1.74 -5.70
C GLY A 104 -13.55 -2.75 -6.34
N ILE A 105 -14.65 -2.29 -6.92
CA ILE A 105 -15.60 -3.15 -7.66
C ILE A 105 -14.94 -3.74 -8.90
N ILE A 106 -14.22 -2.95 -9.69
CA ILE A 106 -13.51 -3.43 -10.88
C ILE A 106 -12.51 -4.52 -10.49
N LEU A 107 -11.67 -4.27 -9.48
CA LEU A 107 -10.70 -5.26 -8.99
C LEU A 107 -11.38 -6.53 -8.49
N MET A 108 -12.45 -6.40 -7.72
CA MET A 108 -13.21 -7.54 -7.21
C MET A 108 -13.78 -8.36 -8.35
N VAL A 109 -14.49 -7.74 -9.29
CA VAL A 109 -15.16 -8.46 -10.40
C VAL A 109 -14.12 -9.07 -11.34
N VAL A 110 -13.14 -8.30 -11.79
CA VAL A 110 -12.08 -8.79 -12.68
C VAL A 110 -11.30 -9.91 -12.00
N GLY A 111 -10.95 -9.73 -10.72
CA GLY A 111 -10.23 -10.73 -9.95
C GLY A 111 -11.02 -12.03 -9.80
N LEU A 112 -12.30 -11.97 -9.42
CA LEU A 112 -13.16 -13.15 -9.27
C LEU A 112 -13.32 -13.91 -10.58
N LEU A 113 -13.47 -13.21 -11.71
CA LEU A 113 -13.66 -13.82 -13.02
C LEU A 113 -12.38 -14.39 -13.62
N SER A 114 -11.24 -13.74 -13.37
CA SER A 114 -9.95 -14.11 -13.99
C SER A 114 -9.07 -15.02 -13.12
N ALA A 115 -9.33 -15.10 -11.81
CA ALA A 115 -8.49 -15.77 -10.83
C ALA A 115 -8.10 -17.21 -11.24
N GLU A 116 -9.08 -18.03 -11.54
CA GLU A 116 -8.85 -19.45 -11.90
C GLU A 116 -8.09 -19.59 -13.22
N THR A 117 -8.44 -18.78 -14.21
CA THR A 117 -7.76 -18.76 -15.52
C THR A 117 -6.30 -18.34 -15.37
N ILE A 118 -6.02 -17.30 -14.58
CA ILE A 118 -4.64 -16.83 -14.35
C ILE A 118 -3.83 -17.92 -13.64
N LEU A 119 -4.38 -18.55 -12.59
CA LEU A 119 -3.69 -19.62 -11.87
C LEU A 119 -3.39 -20.83 -12.77
N LYS A 120 -4.31 -21.20 -13.67
CA LYS A 120 -4.07 -22.25 -14.67
C LYS A 120 -2.98 -21.86 -15.67
N LEU A 121 -2.99 -20.62 -16.18
CA LEU A 121 -1.95 -20.10 -17.08
C LEU A 121 -0.57 -20.03 -16.41
N MET A 122 -0.53 -19.87 -15.08
CA MET A 122 0.72 -19.95 -14.30
C MET A 122 1.23 -21.37 -14.08
N ASN A 123 0.56 -22.39 -14.63
CA ASN A 123 0.86 -23.81 -14.43
C ASN A 123 0.90 -24.18 -12.93
N THR A 124 -0.05 -23.66 -12.14
CA THR A 124 -0.15 -24.00 -10.72
C THR A 124 -0.42 -25.50 -10.55
N PRO A 125 0.38 -26.23 -9.74
CA PRO A 125 0.23 -27.68 -9.57
C PRO A 125 -1.18 -28.09 -9.08
N GLU A 126 -1.65 -29.28 -9.50
CA GLU A 126 -3.00 -29.78 -9.16
C GLU A 126 -3.27 -29.88 -7.65
N ASN A 127 -2.25 -30.22 -6.86
CA ASN A 127 -2.33 -30.30 -5.40
C ASN A 127 -2.39 -28.93 -4.71
N VAL A 128 -2.12 -27.83 -5.43
CA VAL A 128 -2.08 -26.45 -4.91
C VAL A 128 -3.27 -25.63 -5.42
N ILE A 129 -3.71 -25.87 -6.67
CA ILE A 129 -4.67 -25.00 -7.38
C ILE A 129 -6.01 -24.87 -6.62
N GLY A 130 -6.51 -25.94 -6.01
CA GLY A 130 -7.75 -25.90 -5.23
C GLY A 130 -7.69 -24.93 -4.04
N HIS A 131 -6.57 -24.97 -3.30
CA HIS A 131 -6.30 -24.03 -2.22
C HIS A 131 -6.13 -22.59 -2.74
N ALA A 132 -5.40 -22.43 -3.84
CA ALA A 132 -5.15 -21.12 -4.44
C ALA A 132 -6.44 -20.45 -4.94
N VAL A 133 -7.32 -21.18 -5.64
CA VAL A 133 -8.60 -20.65 -6.12
C VAL A 133 -9.51 -20.26 -4.96
N THR A 134 -9.57 -21.08 -3.91
CA THR A 134 -10.36 -20.77 -2.71
C THR A 134 -9.84 -19.51 -2.03
N TYR A 135 -8.54 -19.43 -1.78
CA TYR A 135 -7.89 -18.28 -1.16
C TYR A 135 -8.13 -16.99 -1.95
N ILE A 136 -7.81 -17.01 -3.25
CA ILE A 136 -7.83 -15.81 -4.08
C ILE A 136 -9.25 -15.26 -4.29
N LYS A 137 -10.26 -16.14 -4.43
CA LYS A 137 -11.66 -15.73 -4.56
C LYS A 137 -12.15 -15.00 -3.30
N VAL A 138 -11.84 -15.54 -2.12
CA VAL A 138 -12.20 -14.88 -0.85
C VAL A 138 -11.40 -13.57 -0.68
N TYR A 139 -10.12 -13.58 -1.03
CA TYR A 139 -9.27 -12.40 -0.95
C TYR A 139 -9.79 -11.25 -1.84
N PHE A 140 -10.30 -11.54 -3.07
CA PHE A 140 -10.84 -10.49 -3.94
C PHE A 140 -12.08 -9.80 -3.38
N LEU A 141 -12.80 -10.38 -2.42
CA LEU A 141 -13.87 -9.68 -1.71
C LEU A 141 -13.33 -8.51 -0.86
N SER A 142 -12.06 -8.56 -0.47
CA SER A 142 -11.42 -7.47 0.27
C SER A 142 -11.04 -6.25 -0.59
N MET A 143 -11.16 -6.32 -1.92
CA MET A 143 -10.71 -5.24 -2.81
C MET A 143 -11.45 -3.93 -2.59
N ILE A 144 -12.76 -3.99 -2.34
CA ILE A 144 -13.55 -2.78 -2.06
C ILE A 144 -13.06 -2.11 -0.77
N PRO A 145 -13.06 -2.79 0.41
CA PRO A 145 -12.55 -2.18 1.63
C PRO A 145 -11.07 -1.76 1.53
N MET A 146 -10.26 -2.54 0.83
CA MET A 146 -8.85 -2.20 0.62
C MET A 146 -8.68 -0.89 -0.15
N MET A 147 -9.42 -0.67 -1.23
CA MET A 147 -9.36 0.56 -2.01
C MET A 147 -9.89 1.76 -1.23
N ILE A 148 -10.96 1.58 -0.45
CA ILE A 148 -11.48 2.61 0.46
C ILE A 148 -10.40 3.02 1.47
N PHE A 149 -9.71 2.05 2.09
CA PHE A 149 -8.66 2.32 3.05
C PHE A 149 -7.47 3.03 2.40
N ASN A 150 -6.99 2.56 1.24
CA ASN A 150 -5.84 3.16 0.56
C ASN A 150 -6.12 4.61 0.11
N MET A 151 -7.26 4.86 -0.55
CA MET A 151 -7.61 6.21 -1.00
C MET A 151 -7.97 7.14 0.17
N GLY A 152 -8.68 6.62 1.20
CA GLY A 152 -8.94 7.37 2.42
C GLY A 152 -7.66 7.73 3.19
N THR A 153 -6.69 6.81 3.24
CA THR A 153 -5.34 7.09 3.77
C THR A 153 -4.64 8.19 2.95
N GLY A 154 -4.76 8.15 1.62
CA GLY A 154 -4.27 9.19 0.73
C GLY A 154 -4.87 10.57 1.05
N ILE A 155 -6.17 10.63 1.35
CA ILE A 155 -6.86 11.86 1.78
C ILE A 155 -6.26 12.38 3.08
N LEU A 156 -6.14 11.55 4.12
CA LEU A 156 -5.59 11.99 5.42
C LEU A 156 -4.13 12.45 5.28
N ARG A 157 -3.31 11.72 4.51
CA ARG A 157 -1.92 12.10 4.24
C ARG A 157 -1.83 13.43 3.48
N ALA A 158 -2.69 13.67 2.50
CA ALA A 158 -2.74 14.95 1.79
C ALA A 158 -3.02 16.14 2.73
N MET A 159 -3.82 15.90 3.79
CA MET A 159 -4.12 16.87 4.85
C MET A 159 -3.04 16.94 5.96
N GLY A 160 -1.94 16.23 5.81
CA GLY A 160 -0.86 16.24 6.81
C GLY A 160 -1.02 15.25 7.97
N ASP A 161 -2.03 14.39 7.95
CA ASP A 161 -2.24 13.34 8.95
C ASP A 161 -1.71 11.99 8.50
N SER A 162 -0.48 11.66 8.88
CA SER A 162 0.12 10.34 8.65
C SER A 162 -0.04 9.37 9.84
N LYS A 163 -0.50 9.86 11.00
CA LYS A 163 -0.62 9.07 12.23
C LYS A 163 -1.91 8.27 12.30
N THR A 164 -3.03 8.88 11.91
CA THR A 164 -4.34 8.21 11.96
C THR A 164 -4.37 6.93 11.13
N PRO A 165 -3.85 6.89 9.87
CA PRO A 165 -3.75 5.65 9.11
C PRO A 165 -2.89 4.58 9.80
N LEU A 166 -1.81 4.95 10.48
CA LEU A 166 -0.96 4.02 11.25
C LEU A 166 -1.76 3.30 12.33
N TYR A 167 -2.56 4.04 13.13
CA TYR A 167 -3.37 3.43 14.19
C TYR A 167 -4.44 2.48 13.63
N TYR A 168 -5.06 2.86 12.51
CA TYR A 168 -6.09 2.02 11.89
C TYR A 168 -5.51 0.76 11.28
N LEU A 169 -4.36 0.87 10.60
CA LEU A 169 -3.64 -0.30 10.07
C LEU A 169 -3.15 -1.21 11.21
N GLY A 170 -2.60 -0.63 12.28
CA GLY A 170 -2.16 -1.38 13.46
C GLY A 170 -3.30 -2.17 14.11
N SER A 171 -4.46 -1.53 14.30
CA SER A 171 -5.66 -2.19 14.85
C SER A 171 -6.13 -3.35 13.97
N ALA A 172 -6.14 -3.14 12.65
CA ALA A 172 -6.52 -4.17 11.70
C ALA A 172 -5.51 -5.32 11.64
N GLY A 173 -4.21 -5.02 11.73
CA GLY A 173 -3.16 -6.05 11.79
C GLY A 173 -3.26 -6.93 13.03
N VAL A 174 -3.54 -6.34 14.19
CA VAL A 174 -3.81 -7.12 15.42
C VAL A 174 -5.06 -7.99 15.25
N LEU A 175 -6.15 -7.44 14.72
CA LEU A 175 -7.36 -8.21 14.43
C LEU A 175 -7.10 -9.35 13.45
N ASN A 176 -6.31 -9.10 12.40
CA ASN A 176 -5.94 -10.11 11.41
C ASN A 176 -5.27 -11.32 12.07
N ILE A 177 -4.24 -11.10 12.90
CA ILE A 177 -3.54 -12.16 13.59
C ILE A 177 -4.49 -12.97 14.51
N ILE A 178 -5.38 -12.29 15.23
CA ILE A 178 -6.37 -12.96 16.10
C ILE A 178 -7.32 -13.82 15.25
N LEU A 179 -7.84 -13.27 14.16
CA LEU A 179 -8.76 -13.97 13.28
C LEU A 179 -8.09 -15.14 12.55
N ASP A 180 -6.81 -15.02 12.14
CA ASP A 180 -6.05 -16.12 11.57
C ASP A 180 -5.96 -17.29 12.55
N LEU A 181 -5.59 -17.03 13.81
CA LEU A 181 -5.53 -18.07 14.83
C LEU A 181 -6.89 -18.71 15.06
N VAL A 182 -7.97 -17.92 15.13
CA VAL A 182 -9.34 -18.41 15.34
C VAL A 182 -9.82 -19.24 14.14
N PHE A 183 -9.71 -18.70 12.92
CA PHE A 183 -10.26 -19.39 11.76
C PHE A 183 -9.43 -20.60 11.34
N ILE A 184 -8.10 -20.52 11.45
CA ILE A 184 -7.22 -21.62 11.04
C ILE A 184 -7.14 -22.68 12.11
N ILE A 185 -6.96 -22.32 13.40
CA ILE A 185 -6.72 -23.30 14.48
C ILE A 185 -8.02 -23.79 15.10
N VAL A 186 -8.95 -22.88 15.45
CA VAL A 186 -10.18 -23.26 16.16
C VAL A 186 -11.22 -23.81 15.18
N PHE A 187 -11.44 -23.12 14.05
CA PHE A 187 -12.45 -23.52 13.06
C PHE A 187 -11.92 -24.44 11.95
N ASN A 188 -10.60 -24.68 11.87
CA ASN A 188 -9.95 -25.54 10.87
C ASN A 188 -10.31 -25.15 9.41
N MET A 189 -10.47 -23.85 9.13
CA MET A 189 -10.90 -23.35 7.80
C MET A 189 -9.76 -23.34 6.76
N GLY A 190 -8.53 -23.67 7.15
CA GLY A 190 -7.38 -23.71 6.25
C GLY A 190 -7.11 -22.37 5.56
N VAL A 191 -6.80 -22.39 4.27
CA VAL A 191 -6.51 -21.16 3.47
C VAL A 191 -7.70 -20.20 3.36
N MET A 192 -8.93 -20.72 3.42
CA MET A 192 -10.13 -19.90 3.43
C MET A 192 -10.19 -19.04 4.70
N GLY A 193 -9.75 -19.59 5.84
CA GLY A 193 -9.67 -18.86 7.11
C GLY A 193 -8.73 -17.66 7.03
N ALA A 194 -7.53 -17.86 6.46
CA ALA A 194 -6.56 -16.77 6.25
C ALA A 194 -7.13 -15.66 5.35
N ALA A 195 -7.75 -16.03 4.22
CA ALA A 195 -8.34 -15.05 3.32
C ALA A 195 -9.52 -14.28 3.97
N LEU A 196 -10.35 -14.95 4.79
CA LEU A 196 -11.42 -14.31 5.55
C LEU A 196 -10.88 -13.37 6.64
N ALA A 197 -9.84 -13.78 7.37
CA ALA A 197 -9.19 -12.94 8.37
C ALA A 197 -8.67 -11.64 7.74
N THR A 198 -7.98 -11.75 6.61
CA THR A 198 -7.52 -10.60 5.84
C THR A 198 -8.69 -9.72 5.37
N THR A 199 -9.75 -10.31 4.82
CA THR A 199 -10.92 -9.59 4.33
C THR A 199 -11.62 -8.80 5.45
N LEU A 200 -11.82 -9.41 6.61
CA LEU A 200 -12.46 -8.77 7.77
C LEU A 200 -11.59 -7.67 8.36
N SER A 201 -10.28 -7.88 8.42
CA SER A 201 -9.33 -6.88 8.93
C SER A 201 -9.23 -5.66 8.01
N GLN A 202 -9.20 -5.87 6.68
CA GLN A 202 -9.28 -4.79 5.71
C GLN A 202 -10.62 -4.04 5.79
N THR A 203 -11.72 -4.76 6.06
CA THR A 203 -13.05 -4.16 6.27
C THR A 203 -13.05 -3.27 7.51
N LEU A 204 -12.42 -3.70 8.61
CA LEU A 204 -12.25 -2.85 9.80
C LEU A 204 -11.48 -1.58 9.48
N SER A 205 -10.35 -1.68 8.77
CA SER A 205 -9.57 -0.51 8.33
C SER A 205 -10.43 0.46 7.52
N ALA A 206 -11.21 -0.06 6.58
CA ALA A 206 -12.10 0.74 5.74
C ALA A 206 -13.21 1.43 6.56
N ILE A 207 -13.80 0.73 7.53
CA ILE A 207 -14.81 1.31 8.42
C ILE A 207 -14.21 2.43 9.26
N LEU A 208 -13.02 2.24 9.82
CA LEU A 208 -12.36 3.23 10.65
C LEU A 208 -12.01 4.51 9.86
N ILE A 209 -11.46 4.35 8.64
CA ILE A 209 -11.15 5.48 7.77
C ILE A 209 -12.42 6.22 7.33
N MET A 210 -13.47 5.49 6.93
CA MET A 210 -14.77 6.06 6.55
C MET A 210 -15.39 6.82 7.71
N ARG A 211 -15.40 6.22 8.91
CA ARG A 211 -15.88 6.90 10.12
C ARG A 211 -15.13 8.22 10.34
N LYS A 212 -13.80 8.22 10.22
CA LYS A 212 -13.00 9.45 10.38
C LYS A 212 -13.40 10.52 9.37
N LEU A 213 -13.54 10.15 8.08
CA LEU A 213 -13.91 11.10 7.04
C LEU A 213 -15.32 11.64 7.18
N LEU A 214 -16.26 10.83 7.69
CA LEU A 214 -17.66 11.22 7.88
C LEU A 214 -17.88 12.10 9.13
N THR A 215 -17.10 11.88 10.21
CA THR A 215 -17.31 12.51 11.52
C THR A 215 -16.40 13.72 11.78
N THR A 216 -15.42 13.98 10.92
CA THR A 216 -14.55 15.14 11.04
C THR A 216 -15.32 16.45 10.77
N ASP A 217 -14.91 17.54 11.41
CA ASP A 217 -15.42 18.89 11.10
C ASP A 217 -14.43 19.70 10.24
N GLU A 218 -13.37 19.05 9.76
CA GLU A 218 -12.35 19.63 8.90
C GLU A 218 -12.87 19.75 7.45
N ILE A 219 -12.16 20.54 6.62
CA ILE A 219 -12.51 20.84 5.22
C ILE A 219 -12.60 19.60 4.30
N TYR A 220 -12.02 18.47 4.72
CA TYR A 220 -12.05 17.20 4.01
C TYR A 220 -13.21 16.27 4.44
N LYS A 221 -14.21 16.81 5.15
CA LYS A 221 -15.41 16.05 5.55
C LYS A 221 -16.09 15.42 4.34
N LEU A 222 -16.31 14.13 4.44
CA LEU A 222 -17.04 13.37 3.43
C LEU A 222 -18.55 13.45 3.70
N HIS A 223 -19.30 13.75 2.67
CA HIS A 223 -20.76 13.69 2.68
C HIS A 223 -21.23 12.62 1.67
N LEU A 224 -21.83 11.53 2.13
CA LEU A 224 -22.20 10.42 1.27
C LEU A 224 -23.15 10.84 0.12
N ASN A 225 -24.04 11.77 0.38
CA ASN A 225 -24.97 12.32 -0.62
C ASN A 225 -24.32 13.24 -1.66
N LYS A 226 -23.06 13.66 -1.42
CA LYS A 226 -22.28 14.52 -2.33
C LYS A 226 -21.22 13.72 -3.12
N ILE A 227 -21.16 12.40 -2.96
CA ILE A 227 -20.22 11.57 -3.72
C ILE A 227 -20.57 11.65 -5.20
N LYS A 228 -19.77 12.40 -5.94
CA LYS A 228 -19.88 12.61 -7.37
C LYS A 228 -18.49 12.71 -7.97
N ILE A 229 -18.29 12.09 -9.12
CA ILE A 229 -17.03 12.19 -9.83
C ILE A 229 -16.99 13.49 -10.63
N ASP A 230 -16.14 14.40 -10.21
CA ASP A 230 -15.81 15.60 -10.96
C ASP A 230 -14.83 15.25 -12.09
N LYS A 231 -15.20 15.59 -13.34
CA LYS A 231 -14.42 15.18 -14.52
C LYS A 231 -13.05 15.85 -14.60
N GLU A 232 -12.92 17.10 -14.15
CA GLU A 232 -11.65 17.83 -14.17
C GLU A 232 -10.70 17.27 -13.12
N ILE A 233 -11.20 17.04 -11.90
CA ILE A 233 -10.44 16.41 -10.82
C ILE A 233 -10.04 14.98 -11.21
N LEU A 234 -10.97 14.20 -11.75
CA LEU A 234 -10.67 12.84 -12.21
C LEU A 234 -9.56 12.85 -13.27
N LYS A 235 -9.64 13.75 -14.27
CA LYS A 235 -8.59 13.90 -15.28
C LYS A 235 -7.22 14.20 -14.66
N ARG A 236 -7.16 15.12 -13.68
CA ARG A 236 -5.91 15.42 -12.96
C ARG A 236 -5.39 14.19 -12.18
N ILE A 237 -6.26 13.46 -11.50
CA ILE A 237 -5.90 12.23 -10.78
C ILE A 237 -5.35 11.18 -11.75
N LEU A 238 -6.00 10.96 -12.89
CA LEU A 238 -5.59 9.98 -13.89
C LEU A 238 -4.26 10.36 -14.55
N LEU A 239 -4.03 11.64 -14.86
CA LEU A 239 -2.77 12.12 -15.44
C LEU A 239 -1.55 11.87 -14.57
N ILE A 240 -1.71 11.83 -13.24
CA ILE A 240 -0.64 11.52 -12.30
C ILE A 240 -0.66 10.02 -11.94
N GLY A 241 -1.84 9.49 -11.67
CA GLY A 241 -2.03 8.15 -11.14
C GLY A 241 -1.72 7.05 -12.16
N ILE A 242 -2.12 7.21 -13.43
CA ILE A 242 -1.86 6.20 -14.48
C ILE A 242 -0.35 6.02 -14.71
N PRO A 243 0.45 7.07 -14.95
CA PRO A 243 1.90 6.90 -15.11
C PRO A 243 2.56 6.28 -13.88
N THR A 244 2.14 6.69 -12.67
CA THR A 244 2.66 6.11 -11.42
C THR A 244 2.29 4.64 -11.27
N GLY A 245 1.05 4.27 -11.59
CA GLY A 245 0.59 2.88 -11.57
C GLY A 245 1.32 2.02 -12.61
N LEU A 246 1.46 2.51 -13.83
CA LEU A 246 2.23 1.82 -14.88
C LEU A 246 3.69 1.63 -14.49
N GLN A 247 4.33 2.64 -13.88
CA GLN A 247 5.69 2.51 -13.35
C GLN A 247 5.79 1.36 -12.35
N SER A 248 4.86 1.27 -11.41
CA SER A 248 4.86 0.19 -10.40
C SER A 248 4.66 -1.19 -11.03
N VAL A 249 3.76 -1.30 -12.02
CA VAL A 249 3.55 -2.53 -12.79
C VAL A 249 4.78 -2.93 -13.57
N LEU A 250 5.46 -1.98 -14.23
CA LEU A 250 6.69 -2.24 -14.99
C LEU A 250 7.83 -2.73 -14.10
N VAL A 251 7.99 -2.14 -12.91
CA VAL A 251 8.98 -2.61 -11.92
C VAL A 251 8.67 -4.05 -11.49
N CYS A 252 7.42 -4.34 -11.16
CA CYS A 252 6.98 -5.70 -10.80
C CYS A 252 7.27 -6.69 -11.93
N PHE A 253 6.92 -6.34 -13.16
CA PHE A 253 7.17 -7.18 -14.34
C PHE A 253 8.66 -7.40 -14.58
N SER A 254 9.50 -6.37 -14.41
CA SER A 254 10.95 -6.49 -14.52
C SER A 254 11.52 -7.47 -13.50
N ASN A 255 11.04 -7.41 -12.25
CA ASN A 255 11.46 -8.35 -11.20
C ASN A 255 11.08 -9.81 -11.53
N ILE A 256 9.91 -10.03 -12.15
CA ILE A 256 9.48 -11.36 -12.60
C ILE A 256 10.43 -11.89 -13.70
N ILE A 257 10.83 -11.04 -14.67
CA ILE A 257 11.78 -11.42 -15.73
C ILE A 257 13.14 -11.78 -15.13
N VAL A 258 13.65 -10.94 -14.21
CA VAL A 258 14.92 -11.21 -13.52
C VAL A 258 14.85 -12.53 -12.77
N GLN A 259 13.79 -12.75 -11.97
CA GLN A 259 13.58 -13.98 -11.24
C GLN A 259 13.55 -15.21 -12.17
N SER A 260 12.86 -15.12 -13.31
CA SER A 260 12.80 -16.19 -14.31
C SER A 260 14.17 -16.55 -14.87
N LYS A 261 15.07 -15.58 -15.08
CA LYS A 261 16.44 -15.82 -15.53
C LYS A 261 17.31 -16.40 -14.41
N VAL A 262 17.18 -15.92 -13.20
CA VAL A 262 17.92 -16.42 -12.04
C VAL A 262 17.58 -17.87 -11.73
N ASN A 263 16.34 -18.30 -11.95
CA ASN A 263 15.90 -19.68 -11.77
C ASN A 263 16.69 -20.69 -12.65
N LEU A 264 17.30 -20.23 -13.76
CA LEU A 264 18.13 -21.07 -14.61
C LEU A 264 19.51 -21.41 -14.01
N PHE A 265 19.94 -20.66 -12.97
CA PHE A 265 21.25 -20.85 -12.34
C PHE A 265 21.25 -21.83 -11.16
N GLY A 266 20.08 -22.41 -10.82
CA GLY A 266 19.95 -23.42 -9.78
C GLY A 266 19.57 -22.89 -8.42
N LEU A 267 19.40 -23.82 -7.46
CA LEU A 267 18.78 -23.54 -6.15
C LEU A 267 19.56 -22.56 -5.29
N ASP A 268 20.89 -22.64 -5.31
CA ASP A 268 21.74 -21.77 -4.46
C ASP A 268 21.61 -20.30 -4.86
N VAL A 269 21.57 -20.02 -6.18
CA VAL A 269 21.42 -18.65 -6.69
C VAL A 269 20.00 -18.13 -6.43
N MET A 270 18.98 -18.98 -6.53
CA MET A 270 17.60 -18.65 -6.17
C MET A 270 17.48 -18.30 -4.69
N ALA A 271 18.11 -19.09 -3.81
CA ALA A 271 18.13 -18.83 -2.38
C ALA A 271 18.83 -17.49 -2.06
N ALA A 272 19.99 -17.25 -2.67
CA ALA A 272 20.74 -15.99 -2.52
C ALA A 272 19.90 -14.77 -2.96
N LEU A 273 19.18 -14.86 -4.11
CA LEU A 273 18.31 -13.78 -4.57
C LEU A 273 17.13 -13.55 -3.60
N THR A 274 16.59 -14.60 -3.02
CA THR A 274 15.50 -14.48 -2.03
C THR A 274 15.96 -13.71 -0.79
N VAL A 275 17.16 -14.00 -0.29
CA VAL A 275 17.78 -13.25 0.82
C VAL A 275 18.03 -11.80 0.41
N TYR A 276 18.56 -11.57 -0.80
CA TYR A 276 18.77 -10.23 -1.35
C TYR A 276 17.48 -9.39 -1.32
N TYR A 277 16.36 -9.91 -1.83
CA TYR A 277 15.08 -9.19 -1.83
C TYR A 277 14.56 -8.86 -0.42
N LYS A 278 14.80 -9.74 0.55
CA LYS A 278 14.44 -9.44 1.95
C LYS A 278 15.27 -8.27 2.49
N VAL A 279 16.57 -8.28 2.25
CA VAL A 279 17.48 -7.20 2.68
C VAL A 279 17.16 -5.89 1.96
N GLU A 280 16.95 -5.95 0.63
CA GLU A 280 16.56 -4.80 -0.19
C GLU A 280 15.27 -4.15 0.33
N GLY A 281 14.26 -4.94 0.73
CA GLY A 281 13.01 -4.44 1.29
C GLY A 281 13.21 -3.55 2.52
N PHE A 282 14.14 -3.90 3.40
CA PHE A 282 14.46 -3.06 4.57
C PHE A 282 15.13 -1.73 4.19
N ILE A 283 15.89 -1.70 3.09
CA ILE A 283 16.48 -0.45 2.58
C ILE A 283 15.40 0.41 1.92
N TYR A 284 14.48 -0.23 1.19
CA TYR A 284 13.49 0.45 0.38
C TYR A 284 12.37 1.10 1.20
N MET A 285 11.92 0.48 2.29
CA MET A 285 10.83 0.99 3.14
C MET A 285 11.02 2.43 3.65
N PRO A 286 12.17 2.81 4.23
CA PRO A 286 12.40 4.19 4.68
C PRO A 286 12.43 5.19 3.52
N ILE A 287 12.99 4.78 2.37
CA ILE A 287 13.06 5.60 1.16
C ILE A 287 11.64 5.87 0.63
N GLU A 288 10.81 4.84 0.57
CA GLU A 288 9.41 4.94 0.15
C GLU A 288 8.61 5.86 1.08
N ALA A 289 8.76 5.70 2.39
CA ALA A 289 8.09 6.54 3.38
C ALA A 289 8.49 8.02 3.22
N LEU A 290 9.78 8.29 2.98
CA LEU A 290 10.27 9.65 2.75
C LEU A 290 9.82 10.20 1.40
N ALA A 291 9.76 9.37 0.35
CA ALA A 291 9.25 9.75 -0.97
C ALA A 291 7.75 10.14 -0.91
N MET A 292 6.94 9.39 -0.14
CA MET A 292 5.54 9.74 0.10
C MET A 292 5.40 11.04 0.88
N ALA A 293 6.24 11.26 1.90
CA ALA A 293 6.28 12.51 2.65
C ALA A 293 6.67 13.69 1.75
N ALA A 294 7.68 13.51 0.92
CA ALA A 294 8.13 14.53 -0.04
C ALA A 294 7.05 14.84 -1.08
N SER A 295 6.32 13.84 -1.58
CA SER A 295 5.25 14.03 -2.55
C SER A 295 4.11 14.90 -1.99
N ASN A 296 3.68 14.64 -0.75
CA ASN A 296 2.65 15.45 -0.11
C ASN A 296 3.15 16.87 0.23
N PHE A 297 4.38 16.98 0.74
CA PHE A 297 5.03 18.27 1.00
C PHE A 297 5.14 19.12 -0.27
N ILE A 298 5.64 18.54 -1.36
CA ILE A 298 5.77 19.22 -2.65
C ILE A 298 4.39 19.58 -3.19
N GLY A 299 3.41 18.68 -3.11
CA GLY A 299 2.04 18.94 -3.54
C GLY A 299 1.43 20.17 -2.87
N GLN A 300 1.47 20.24 -1.53
CA GLN A 300 0.96 21.39 -0.79
C GLN A 300 1.70 22.70 -1.15
N ASN A 301 3.03 22.67 -1.29
CA ASN A 301 3.81 23.86 -1.62
C ASN A 301 3.65 24.31 -3.08
N ILE A 302 3.37 23.39 -4.03
CA ILE A 302 2.98 23.73 -5.40
C ILE A 302 1.63 24.46 -5.38
N GLY A 303 0.64 23.93 -4.65
CA GLY A 303 -0.66 24.59 -4.49
C GLY A 303 -0.55 25.99 -3.90
N ALA A 304 0.26 26.13 -2.85
CA ALA A 304 0.57 27.43 -2.22
C ALA A 304 1.44 28.36 -3.09
N LYS A 305 1.83 27.94 -4.32
CA LYS A 305 2.74 28.68 -5.23
C LYS A 305 4.11 29.01 -4.60
N ASN A 306 4.55 28.25 -3.60
CA ASN A 306 5.81 28.45 -2.90
C ASN A 306 6.95 27.70 -3.56
N VAL A 307 7.39 28.17 -4.73
CA VAL A 307 8.40 27.53 -5.59
C VAL A 307 9.74 27.33 -4.88
N ASP A 308 10.14 28.25 -4.03
CA ASP A 308 11.41 28.14 -3.30
C ASP A 308 11.38 27.01 -2.27
N ARG A 309 10.25 26.82 -1.56
CA ARG A 309 10.10 25.67 -0.67
C ARG A 309 10.03 24.36 -1.43
N VAL A 310 9.41 24.31 -2.60
CA VAL A 310 9.39 23.12 -3.48
C VAL A 310 10.83 22.73 -3.84
N LYS A 311 11.65 23.67 -4.33
CA LYS A 311 13.05 23.41 -4.68
C LYS A 311 13.87 22.92 -3.48
N LYS A 312 13.76 23.61 -2.34
CA LYS A 312 14.45 23.24 -1.10
C LYS A 312 13.99 21.87 -0.59
N GLY A 313 12.68 21.60 -0.57
CA GLY A 313 12.11 20.33 -0.13
C GLY A 313 12.54 19.17 -1.02
N LYS A 314 12.49 19.34 -2.35
CA LYS A 314 12.99 18.36 -3.32
C LYS A 314 14.47 18.03 -3.08
N SER A 315 15.33 19.06 -3.01
CA SER A 315 16.76 18.87 -2.79
C SER A 315 17.06 18.18 -1.47
N LEU A 316 16.36 18.58 -0.41
CA LEU A 316 16.55 18.02 0.92
C LEU A 316 16.08 16.57 1.01
N SER A 317 14.89 16.23 0.48
CA SER A 317 14.40 14.85 0.47
C SER A 317 15.31 13.92 -0.32
N MET A 318 15.85 14.38 -1.47
CA MET A 318 16.85 13.60 -2.22
C MET A 318 18.14 13.35 -1.39
N LYS A 319 18.67 14.38 -0.73
CA LYS A 319 19.85 14.23 0.14
C LYS A 319 19.58 13.27 1.31
N MET A 320 18.37 13.34 1.89
CA MET A 320 17.97 12.44 2.96
C MET A 320 17.84 10.99 2.46
N CYS A 321 17.22 10.76 1.29
CA CYS A 321 17.16 9.43 0.67
C CYS A 321 18.55 8.85 0.42
N VAL A 322 19.45 9.62 -0.21
CA VAL A 322 20.84 9.19 -0.46
C VAL A 322 21.55 8.89 0.84
N GLY A 323 21.45 9.80 1.83
CA GLY A 323 22.09 9.61 3.15
C GLY A 323 21.57 8.35 3.86
N MET A 324 20.27 8.10 3.83
CA MET A 324 19.67 6.88 4.40
C MET A 324 20.11 5.62 3.67
N THR A 325 20.17 5.65 2.33
CA THR A 325 20.65 4.51 1.55
C THR A 325 22.10 4.18 1.88
N VAL A 326 22.97 5.19 1.94
CA VAL A 326 24.40 5.02 2.30
C VAL A 326 24.54 4.50 3.73
N LEU A 327 23.77 5.04 4.68
CA LEU A 327 23.81 4.63 6.08
C LEU A 327 23.38 3.17 6.24
N ILE A 328 22.19 2.82 5.73
CA ILE A 328 21.63 1.47 5.85
C ILE A 328 22.48 0.47 5.07
N GLY A 329 22.88 0.80 3.84
CA GLY A 329 23.79 -0.02 3.03
C GLY A 329 25.15 -0.24 3.71
N GLY A 330 25.71 0.81 4.33
CA GLY A 330 26.94 0.71 5.13
C GLY A 330 26.78 -0.22 6.34
N ILE A 331 25.67 -0.11 7.08
CA ILE A 331 25.37 -1.00 8.21
C ILE A 331 25.26 -2.45 7.74
N ILE A 332 24.54 -2.70 6.65
CA ILE A 332 24.39 -4.06 6.09
C ILE A 332 25.74 -4.62 5.65
N MET A 333 26.60 -3.80 5.01
CA MET A 333 27.94 -4.24 4.62
C MET A 333 28.84 -4.57 5.83
N LEU A 334 28.76 -3.79 6.91
CA LEU A 334 29.53 -4.03 8.14
C LEU A 334 29.06 -5.30 8.86
N PHE A 335 27.75 -5.58 8.85
CA PHE A 335 27.14 -6.71 9.53
C PHE A 335 26.73 -7.85 8.57
N LYS A 336 27.32 -7.90 7.37
CA LYS A 336 26.95 -8.92 6.36
C LYS A 336 27.04 -10.36 6.86
N THR A 337 28.06 -10.70 7.65
CA THR A 337 28.28 -12.06 8.16
C THR A 337 27.17 -12.49 9.12
N PRO A 338 26.82 -11.74 10.18
CA PRO A 338 25.71 -12.12 11.08
C PRO A 338 24.30 -11.97 10.46
N ILE A 339 24.17 -11.27 9.34
CA ILE A 339 22.86 -11.14 8.65
C ILE A 339 22.62 -12.31 7.68
N LEU A 340 23.69 -12.90 7.14
CA LEU A 340 23.62 -13.99 6.15
C LEU A 340 23.75 -15.38 6.77
N HIS A 341 24.14 -15.49 8.03
CA HIS A 341 24.16 -16.71 8.85
C HIS A 341 23.03 -16.73 9.86
#